data_2fa0807527caafb7bf700eeaafec38f0
#
_entry.id   2fa0807527caafb7bf700eeaafec38f0
#
_cell.length_a   1.000
_cell.length_b   1.000
_cell.length_c   1.000
_cell.angle_alpha   90.00
_cell.angle_beta   90.00
_cell.angle_gamma   90.00
#
_symmetry.space_group_name_H-M   'P 1'
#
loop_
_entity.id
_entity.type
_entity.pdbx_description
1 polymer ?
#
loop_
_entity_poly.entity_id
_entity_poly.type
_entity_poly.pdbx_seq_one_letter_code
_entity_poly.pdbx_strand_id
1 'polypeptide(L)'
;VGAVLAGVVFLLSFLAESLFGDPVIGDLLRVLWLPFLIGGFSSVSDAIIARMMWFRLEFWIQLAVVLCRSLIAIGFAYSGFAVWSLVAGGIAGSTVGVLLAFFAVPYLPRLRFNLAYLASTWRTSGSYFGSSMLYYISMNIDVILIGRQLGASALGYYQNARSLTDEV
;
A
#
# COMPACT_ATOMS: atom_id res chain seq x y z
N VAL A 1 -9.74 -0.61 -9.59
CA VAL A 1 -8.52 0.17 -9.30
C VAL A 1 -7.45 -0.74 -8.72
N GLY A 2 -7.72 -1.54 -7.66
CA GLY A 2 -6.73 -2.43 -7.03
C GLY A 2 -6.05 -3.40 -8.01
N ALA A 3 -6.81 -4.06 -8.90
CA ALA A 3 -6.24 -4.97 -9.91
C ALA A 3 -5.36 -4.24 -10.93
N VAL A 4 -5.71 -3.00 -11.30
CA VAL A 4 -4.89 -2.18 -12.21
C VAL A 4 -3.58 -1.78 -11.54
N LEU A 5 -3.64 -1.33 -10.29
CA LEU A 5 -2.44 -1.00 -9.51
C LEU A 5 -1.55 -2.22 -9.30
N ALA A 6 -2.13 -3.37 -8.94
CA ALA A 6 -1.41 -4.62 -8.82
C ALA A 6 -0.70 -5.01 -10.13
N GLY A 7 -1.39 -4.86 -11.27
CA GLY A 7 -0.81 -5.09 -12.59
C GLY A 7 0.34 -4.13 -12.92
N VAL A 8 0.19 -2.86 -12.60
CA VAL A 8 1.26 -1.85 -12.80
C VAL A 8 2.47 -2.18 -11.94
N VAL A 9 2.29 -2.50 -10.66
CA VAL A 9 3.40 -2.88 -9.76
C VAL A 9 4.09 -4.14 -10.26
N PHE A 10 3.32 -5.13 -10.72
CA PHE A 10 3.87 -6.35 -11.30
C PHE A 10 4.70 -6.09 -12.56
N LEU A 11 4.22 -5.24 -13.47
CA LEU A 11 4.97 -4.84 -14.66
C LEU A 11 6.24 -4.05 -14.32
N LEU A 12 6.14 -3.15 -13.35
CA LEU A 12 7.30 -2.39 -12.86
C LEU A 12 8.36 -3.28 -12.21
N SER A 13 8.00 -4.44 -11.69
CA SER A 13 8.96 -5.39 -11.11
C SER A 13 10.01 -5.87 -12.12
N PHE A 14 9.63 -6.03 -13.39
CA PHE A 14 10.56 -6.40 -14.46
C PHE A 14 11.50 -5.26 -14.85
N LEU A 15 11.02 -4.02 -14.78
CA LEU A 15 11.88 -2.84 -15.03
C LEU A 15 12.83 -2.56 -13.86
N ALA A 16 12.40 -2.85 -12.64
CA ALA A 16 13.20 -2.57 -11.45
C ALA A 16 14.46 -3.44 -11.39
N GLU A 17 14.40 -4.70 -11.80
CA GLU A 17 15.56 -5.58 -11.90
C GLU A 17 16.63 -5.01 -12.84
N SER A 18 16.18 -4.42 -13.96
CA SER A 18 17.07 -3.74 -14.93
C SER A 18 17.62 -2.40 -14.45
N LEU A 19 16.88 -1.67 -13.61
CA LEU A 19 17.24 -0.33 -13.15
C LEU A 19 18.13 -0.33 -11.91
N PHE A 20 17.90 -1.27 -10.98
CA PHE A 20 18.60 -1.31 -9.68
C PHE A 20 19.72 -2.35 -9.64
N GLY A 21 19.76 -3.31 -10.58
CA GLY A 21 20.82 -4.32 -10.66
C GLY A 21 20.87 -5.31 -9.48
N ASP A 22 19.88 -5.29 -8.59
CA ASP A 22 19.80 -6.16 -7.42
C ASP A 22 18.62 -7.13 -7.57
N PRO A 23 18.87 -8.44 -7.67
CA PRO A 23 17.82 -9.44 -7.85
C PRO A 23 16.82 -9.49 -6.68
N VAL A 24 17.25 -9.14 -5.47
CA VAL A 24 16.39 -9.11 -4.28
C VAL A 24 15.26 -8.09 -4.43
N ILE A 25 15.55 -6.93 -5.04
CA ILE A 25 14.54 -5.89 -5.28
C ILE A 25 13.48 -6.37 -6.27
N GLY A 26 13.90 -7.09 -7.32
CA GLY A 26 12.99 -7.67 -8.30
C GLY A 26 12.03 -8.68 -7.66
N ASP A 27 12.54 -9.59 -6.84
CA ASP A 27 11.74 -10.59 -6.15
C ASP A 27 10.78 -9.98 -5.12
N LEU A 28 11.22 -8.96 -4.38
CA LEU A 28 10.35 -8.22 -3.46
C LEU A 28 9.19 -7.55 -4.19
N LEU A 29 9.45 -6.88 -5.30
CA LEU A 29 8.40 -6.23 -6.10
C LEU A 29 7.45 -7.24 -6.74
N ARG A 30 7.96 -8.43 -7.12
CA ARG A 30 7.13 -9.55 -7.62
C ARG A 30 6.15 -10.09 -6.59
N VAL A 31 6.35 -9.83 -5.32
CA VAL A 31 5.43 -10.25 -4.25
C VAL A 31 4.59 -9.09 -3.74
N LEU A 32 5.11 -7.87 -3.80
CA LEU A 32 4.42 -6.66 -3.32
C LEU A 32 3.13 -6.29 -4.07
N TRP A 33 2.85 -6.87 -5.25
CA TRP A 33 1.56 -6.65 -5.92
C TRP A 33 0.39 -7.33 -5.17
N LEU A 34 0.65 -8.40 -4.41
CA LEU A 34 -0.37 -9.14 -3.66
C LEU A 34 -1.15 -8.28 -2.65
N PRO A 35 -0.52 -7.49 -1.76
CA PRO A 35 -1.22 -6.57 -0.88
C PRO A 35 -2.12 -5.57 -1.61
N PHE A 36 -1.70 -5.08 -2.79
CA PHE A 36 -2.52 -4.16 -3.60
C PHE A 36 -3.76 -4.86 -4.18
N LEU A 37 -3.61 -6.11 -4.62
CA LEU A 37 -4.73 -6.89 -5.09
C LEU A 37 -5.71 -7.17 -3.93
N ILE A 38 -5.20 -7.65 -2.81
CA ILE A 38 -5.99 -7.98 -1.62
C ILE A 38 -6.71 -6.73 -1.11
N GLY A 39 -6.01 -5.60 -0.93
CA GLY A 39 -6.59 -4.32 -0.50
C GLY A 39 -7.64 -3.76 -1.46
N GLY A 40 -7.57 -4.11 -2.75
CA GLY A 40 -8.60 -3.76 -3.72
C GLY A 40 -9.99 -4.33 -3.39
N PHE A 41 -10.06 -5.46 -2.69
CA PHE A 41 -11.33 -6.07 -2.28
C PHE A 41 -11.97 -5.37 -1.08
N SER A 42 -11.18 -4.78 -0.17
CA SER A 42 -11.74 -4.05 0.98
C SER A 42 -12.19 -2.63 0.65
N SER A 43 -11.72 -2.06 -0.46
CA SER A 43 -11.90 -0.63 -0.77
C SER A 43 -13.35 -0.13 -0.72
N VAL A 44 -14.33 -0.98 -1.06
CA VAL A 44 -15.76 -0.63 -0.99
C VAL A 44 -16.27 -0.69 0.45
N SER A 45 -15.88 -1.71 1.20
CA SER A 45 -16.24 -1.84 2.62
C SER A 45 -15.64 -0.69 3.43
N ASP A 46 -14.39 -0.33 3.17
CA ASP A 46 -13.69 0.80 3.80
C ASP A 46 -14.39 2.13 3.48
N ALA A 47 -14.81 2.34 2.22
CA ALA A 47 -15.56 3.52 1.82
C ALA A 47 -16.94 3.61 2.51
N ILE A 48 -17.62 2.48 2.75
CA ILE A 48 -18.89 2.43 3.47
C ILE A 48 -18.66 2.77 4.95
N ILE A 49 -17.64 2.18 5.59
CA ILE A 49 -17.28 2.44 6.99
C ILE A 49 -16.99 3.93 7.19
N ALA A 50 -16.17 4.51 6.30
CA ALA A 50 -15.82 5.93 6.33
C ALA A 50 -17.07 6.84 6.13
N ARG A 51 -17.94 6.51 5.17
CA ARG A 51 -19.16 7.26 4.89
C ARG A 51 -20.16 7.22 6.05
N MET A 52 -20.25 6.07 6.74
CA MET A 52 -21.13 5.89 7.90
C MET A 52 -20.52 6.43 9.19
N MET A 53 -19.28 6.95 9.13
CA MET A 53 -18.52 7.45 10.27
C MET A 53 -18.39 6.43 11.41
N TRP A 54 -18.23 5.17 11.09
CA TRP A 54 -18.07 4.09 12.06
C TRP A 54 -16.64 4.01 12.58
N PHE A 55 -16.13 5.13 13.12
CA PHE A 55 -14.74 5.27 13.58
C PHE A 55 -14.32 4.22 14.61
N ARG A 56 -15.24 3.79 15.47
CA ARG A 56 -14.94 2.75 16.45
C ARG A 56 -14.64 1.40 15.80
N LEU A 57 -15.39 1.06 14.76
CA LEU A 57 -15.16 -0.16 13.98
C LEU A 57 -13.85 -0.09 13.22
N GLU A 58 -13.62 1.03 12.54
CA GLU A 58 -12.39 1.30 11.81
C GLU A 58 -11.16 1.20 12.72
N PHE A 59 -11.22 1.80 13.91
CA PHE A 59 -10.17 1.70 14.91
C PHE A 59 -9.82 0.24 15.26
N TRP A 60 -10.83 -0.61 15.54
CA TRP A 60 -10.58 -2.00 15.91
C TRP A 60 -10.02 -2.83 14.74
N ILE A 61 -10.49 -2.56 13.52
CA ILE A 61 -9.94 -3.19 12.31
C ILE A 61 -8.47 -2.80 12.14
N GLN A 62 -8.16 -1.51 12.21
CA GLN A 62 -6.79 -1.02 12.05
C GLN A 62 -5.86 -1.52 13.16
N LEU A 63 -6.33 -1.56 14.40
CA LEU A 63 -5.57 -2.12 15.50
C LEU A 63 -5.23 -3.59 15.28
N ALA A 64 -6.20 -4.39 14.85
CA ALA A 64 -5.98 -5.81 14.54
C ALA A 64 -5.00 -6.00 13.38
N VAL A 65 -5.11 -5.18 12.32
CA VAL A 65 -4.20 -5.18 11.17
C VAL A 65 -2.77 -4.88 11.61
N VAL A 66 -2.57 -3.81 12.39
CA VAL A 66 -1.24 -3.40 12.86
C VAL A 66 -0.63 -4.46 13.77
N LEU A 67 -1.40 -4.99 14.72
CA LEU A 67 -0.91 -6.04 15.62
C LEU A 67 -0.53 -7.31 14.85
N CYS A 68 -1.38 -7.79 13.95
CA CYS A 68 -1.09 -8.96 13.13
C CYS A 68 0.14 -8.75 12.26
N ARG A 69 0.22 -7.62 11.57
CA ARG A 69 1.37 -7.24 10.75
C ARG A 69 2.67 -7.24 11.55
N SER A 70 2.65 -6.60 12.73
CA SER A 70 3.84 -6.49 13.59
C SER A 70 4.26 -7.83 14.17
N LEU A 71 3.33 -8.63 14.68
CA LEU A 71 3.63 -9.94 15.24
C LEU A 71 4.23 -10.89 14.21
N ILE A 72 3.68 -10.91 13.00
CA ILE A 72 4.19 -11.75 11.93
C ILE A 72 5.55 -11.25 11.44
N ALA A 73 5.72 -9.93 11.27
CA ALA A 73 7.01 -9.36 10.89
C ALA A 73 8.10 -9.68 11.91
N ILE A 74 7.82 -9.54 13.21
CA ILE A 74 8.75 -9.87 14.28
C ILE A 74 9.07 -11.37 14.29
N GLY A 75 8.06 -12.24 14.18
CA GLY A 75 8.27 -13.68 14.14
C GLY A 75 9.17 -14.13 12.98
N PHE A 76 8.95 -13.59 11.78
CA PHE A 76 9.79 -13.88 10.62
C PHE A 76 11.19 -13.26 10.75
N ALA A 77 11.32 -12.08 11.38
CA ALA A 77 12.62 -11.47 11.62
C ALA A 77 13.47 -12.31 12.59
N TYR A 78 12.89 -12.85 13.65
CA TYR A 78 13.57 -13.80 14.53
C TYR A 78 14.00 -15.09 13.82
N SER A 79 13.27 -15.51 12.80
CA SER A 79 13.62 -16.67 11.96
C SER A 79 14.72 -16.37 10.93
N GLY A 80 15.26 -15.15 10.89
CA GLY A 80 16.37 -14.75 10.01
C GLY A 80 15.95 -14.30 8.61
N PHE A 81 14.64 -14.15 8.34
CA PHE A 81 14.13 -13.71 7.04
C PHE A 81 14.14 -12.18 6.85
N ALA A 82 15.08 -11.46 7.43
CA ALA A 82 15.36 -10.02 7.24
C ALA A 82 14.25 -9.22 6.49
N VAL A 83 14.47 -8.90 5.21
CA VAL A 83 13.55 -8.09 4.41
C VAL A 83 12.22 -8.79 4.12
N TRP A 84 12.21 -10.12 3.99
CA TRP A 84 10.99 -10.91 3.76
C TRP A 84 10.01 -10.87 4.93
N SER A 85 10.47 -10.57 6.13
CA SER A 85 9.63 -10.39 7.31
C SER A 85 8.64 -9.23 7.13
N LEU A 86 9.07 -8.15 6.50
CA LEU A 86 8.22 -6.98 6.22
C LEU A 86 7.13 -7.30 5.18
N VAL A 87 7.52 -8.07 4.15
CA VAL A 87 6.57 -8.50 3.09
C VAL A 87 5.52 -9.46 3.67
N ALA A 88 5.96 -10.45 4.45
CA ALA A 88 5.06 -11.40 5.10
C ALA A 88 4.09 -10.69 6.05
N GLY A 89 4.59 -9.77 6.88
CA GLY A 89 3.77 -8.93 7.74
C GLY A 89 2.76 -8.09 6.95
N GLY A 90 3.20 -7.49 5.83
CA GLY A 90 2.33 -6.70 4.94
C GLY A 90 1.18 -7.51 4.34
N ILE A 91 1.47 -8.71 3.82
CA ILE A 91 0.46 -9.61 3.26
C ILE A 91 -0.53 -10.07 4.33
N ALA A 92 -0.02 -10.47 5.50
CA ALA A 92 -0.85 -10.91 6.61
C ALA A 92 -1.76 -9.79 7.12
N GLY A 93 -1.22 -8.57 7.29
CA GLY A 93 -2.00 -7.41 7.70
C GLY A 93 -3.10 -7.08 6.70
N SER A 94 -2.79 -7.00 5.40
CA SER A 94 -3.80 -6.74 4.37
C SER A 94 -4.87 -7.83 4.30
N THR A 95 -4.49 -9.09 4.46
CA THR A 95 -5.44 -10.20 4.49
C THR A 95 -6.40 -10.10 5.67
N VAL A 96 -5.88 -9.84 6.88
CA VAL A 96 -6.70 -9.62 8.08
C VAL A 96 -7.61 -8.42 7.91
N GLY A 97 -7.12 -7.31 7.37
CA GLY A 97 -7.93 -6.11 7.11
C GLY A 97 -9.11 -6.39 6.19
N VAL A 98 -8.86 -7.08 5.06
CA VAL A 98 -9.93 -7.45 4.11
C VAL A 98 -10.96 -8.39 4.76
N LEU A 99 -10.51 -9.41 5.50
CA LEU A 99 -11.41 -10.33 6.17
C LEU A 99 -12.29 -9.61 7.20
N LEU A 100 -11.69 -8.78 8.05
CA LEU A 100 -12.45 -8.04 9.06
C LEU A 100 -13.40 -7.01 8.43
N ALA A 101 -12.98 -6.29 7.40
CA ALA A 101 -13.84 -5.35 6.67
C ALA A 101 -15.01 -6.08 6.00
N PHE A 102 -14.77 -7.26 5.42
CA PHE A 102 -15.81 -8.07 4.81
C PHE A 102 -16.82 -8.64 5.83
N PHE A 103 -16.34 -9.10 6.99
CA PHE A 103 -17.23 -9.57 8.06
C PHE A 103 -18.05 -8.43 8.69
N ALA A 104 -17.45 -7.24 8.78
CA ALA A 104 -18.12 -6.06 9.33
C ALA A 104 -19.18 -5.48 8.37
N VAL A 105 -18.83 -5.43 7.08
CA VAL A 105 -19.70 -4.92 6.02
C VAL A 105 -19.66 -5.90 4.84
N PRO A 106 -20.50 -6.95 4.86
CA PRO A 106 -20.51 -7.95 3.80
C PRO A 106 -21.03 -7.34 2.50
N TYR A 107 -20.13 -6.80 1.69
CA TYR A 107 -20.41 -6.25 0.38
C TYR A 107 -19.80 -7.16 -0.69
N LEU A 108 -20.66 -7.82 -1.45
CA LEU A 108 -20.24 -8.56 -2.64
C LEU A 108 -20.22 -7.59 -3.83
N PRO A 109 -19.05 -7.29 -4.40
CA PRO A 109 -18.95 -6.40 -5.54
C PRO A 109 -19.72 -7.00 -6.73
N ARG A 110 -20.77 -6.33 -7.17
CA ARG A 110 -21.46 -6.67 -8.41
C ARG A 110 -20.70 -6.01 -9.55
N LEU A 111 -20.13 -6.81 -10.44
CA LEU A 111 -19.43 -6.34 -11.63
C LEU A 111 -20.43 -5.76 -12.64
N ARG A 112 -20.95 -4.56 -12.35
CA ARG A 112 -21.76 -3.78 -13.27
C ARG A 112 -20.95 -2.60 -13.78
N PHE A 113 -20.52 -2.66 -15.01
CA PHE A 113 -19.79 -1.57 -15.66
C PHE A 113 -20.79 -0.62 -16.32
N ASN A 114 -20.89 0.59 -15.81
CA ASN A 114 -21.63 1.67 -16.46
C ASN A 114 -20.63 2.72 -16.95
N LEU A 115 -20.34 2.70 -18.25
CA LEU A 115 -19.38 3.61 -18.88
C LEU A 115 -19.79 5.08 -18.77
N ALA A 116 -21.08 5.38 -18.79
CA ALA A 116 -21.57 6.75 -18.64
C ALA A 116 -21.28 7.30 -17.24
N TYR A 117 -21.48 6.48 -16.21
CA TYR A 117 -21.13 6.84 -14.83
C TYR A 117 -19.62 6.98 -14.64
N LEU A 118 -18.85 6.09 -15.26
CA LEU A 118 -17.39 6.18 -15.24
C LEU A 118 -16.89 7.47 -15.87
N ALA A 119 -17.45 7.86 -17.03
CA ALA A 119 -17.06 9.09 -17.72
C ALA A 119 -17.41 10.36 -16.93
N SER A 120 -18.57 10.39 -16.26
CA SER A 120 -18.96 11.53 -15.41
C SER A 120 -18.09 11.68 -14.17
N THR A 121 -17.69 10.56 -13.57
CA THR A 121 -16.86 10.54 -12.36
C THR A 121 -15.37 10.73 -12.68
N TRP A 122 -14.93 10.33 -13.88
CA TRP A 122 -13.52 10.40 -14.29
C TRP A 122 -12.93 11.81 -14.19
N ARG A 123 -13.70 12.82 -14.60
CA ARG A 123 -13.23 14.22 -14.55
C ARG A 123 -12.88 14.66 -13.13
N THR A 124 -13.74 14.35 -12.16
CA THR A 124 -13.54 14.71 -10.75
C THR A 124 -12.45 13.85 -10.11
N SER A 125 -12.55 12.51 -10.26
CA SER A 125 -11.58 11.58 -9.69
C SER A 125 -10.20 11.71 -10.33
N GLY A 126 -10.13 11.97 -11.64
CA GLY A 126 -8.87 12.21 -12.35
C GLY A 126 -8.15 13.48 -11.90
N SER A 127 -8.90 14.55 -11.62
CA SER A 127 -8.33 15.78 -11.06
C SER A 127 -7.77 15.55 -9.66
N TYR A 128 -8.51 14.85 -8.79
CA TYR A 128 -8.02 14.47 -7.46
C TYR A 128 -6.78 13.58 -7.53
N PHE A 129 -6.80 12.58 -8.41
CA PHE A 129 -5.66 11.69 -8.61
C PHE A 129 -4.42 12.47 -9.08
N GLY A 130 -4.58 13.35 -10.06
CA GLY A 130 -3.49 14.19 -10.55
C GLY A 130 -2.91 15.09 -9.47
N SER A 131 -3.75 15.76 -8.70
CA SER A 131 -3.31 16.60 -7.58
C SER A 131 -2.60 15.79 -6.50
N SER A 132 -3.13 14.64 -6.14
CA SER A 132 -2.51 13.74 -5.15
C SER A 132 -1.17 13.20 -5.63
N MET A 133 -1.05 12.88 -6.91
CA MET A 133 0.20 12.39 -7.49
C MET A 133 1.27 13.47 -7.52
N LEU A 134 0.92 14.69 -7.90
CA LEU A 134 1.83 15.84 -7.86
C LEU A 134 2.27 16.16 -6.43
N TYR A 135 1.34 16.14 -5.49
CA TYR A 135 1.64 16.32 -4.07
C TYR A 135 2.60 15.24 -3.56
N TYR A 136 2.33 13.97 -3.89
CA TYR A 136 3.18 12.85 -3.48
C TYR A 136 4.60 12.96 -4.05
N ILE A 137 4.72 13.31 -5.34
CA ILE A 137 6.03 13.53 -5.98
C ILE A 137 6.76 14.69 -5.30
N SER A 138 6.08 15.82 -5.07
CA SER A 138 6.67 17.00 -4.41
C SER A 138 7.17 16.68 -3.00
N MET A 139 6.44 15.86 -2.25
CA MET A 139 6.81 15.48 -0.90
C MET A 139 7.88 14.38 -0.82
N ASN A 140 8.15 13.69 -1.92
CA ASN A 140 9.12 12.58 -1.91
C ASN A 140 10.26 12.76 -2.91
N ILE A 141 10.37 13.93 -3.56
CA ILE A 141 11.44 14.19 -4.52
C ILE A 141 12.82 14.17 -3.87
N ASP A 142 12.91 14.64 -2.64
CA ASP A 142 14.08 14.60 -1.78
C ASP A 142 14.53 13.16 -1.49
N VAL A 143 13.59 12.28 -1.15
CA VAL A 143 13.83 10.84 -0.92
C VAL A 143 14.41 10.17 -2.17
N ILE A 144 13.83 10.49 -3.34
CA ILE A 144 14.29 9.94 -4.63
C ILE A 144 15.70 10.44 -4.96
N LEU A 145 15.98 11.74 -4.77
CA LEU A 145 17.28 12.33 -5.04
C LEU A 145 18.36 11.80 -4.11
N ILE A 146 18.09 11.73 -2.81
CA ILE A 146 19.02 11.22 -1.81
C ILE A 146 19.31 9.74 -2.05
N GLY A 147 18.27 8.92 -2.30
CA GLY A 147 18.45 7.51 -2.57
C GLY A 147 19.30 7.24 -3.80
N ARG A 148 19.15 8.07 -4.85
CA ARG A 148 19.91 7.92 -6.08
C ARG A 148 21.37 8.43 -5.99
N GLN A 149 21.60 9.53 -5.27
CA GLN A 149 22.93 10.18 -5.25
C GLN A 149 23.80 9.73 -4.08
N LEU A 150 23.20 9.47 -2.91
CA LEU A 150 23.93 9.19 -1.68
C LEU A 150 23.78 7.73 -1.20
N GLY A 151 22.91 6.96 -1.84
CA GLY A 151 22.72 5.55 -1.55
C GLY A 151 21.79 5.27 -0.36
N ALA A 152 21.54 3.96 -0.13
CA ALA A 152 20.53 3.48 0.81
C ALA A 152 20.80 3.86 2.29
N SER A 153 22.08 3.90 2.70
CA SER A 153 22.44 4.23 4.09
C SER A 153 22.12 5.68 4.44
N ALA A 154 22.46 6.63 3.55
CA ALA A 154 22.14 8.04 3.73
C ALA A 154 20.63 8.28 3.71
N LEU A 155 19.91 7.55 2.84
CA LEU A 155 18.46 7.60 2.77
C LEU A 155 17.82 7.13 4.08
N GLY A 156 18.35 6.07 4.70
CA GLY A 156 17.87 5.57 6.00
C GLY A 156 17.99 6.61 7.11
N TYR A 157 19.13 7.28 7.20
CA TYR A 157 19.34 8.37 8.19
C TYR A 157 18.39 9.55 7.92
N TYR A 158 18.22 9.93 6.66
CA TYR A 158 17.32 11.01 6.28
C TYR A 158 15.86 10.70 6.64
N GLN A 159 15.39 9.50 6.31
CA GLN A 159 14.02 9.09 6.63
C GLN A 159 13.76 9.03 8.14
N ASN A 160 14.72 8.55 8.94
CA ASN A 160 14.59 8.57 10.40
C ASN A 160 14.52 10.00 10.95
N ALA A 161 15.35 10.91 10.45
CA ALA A 161 15.30 12.31 10.86
C ALA A 161 13.97 12.98 10.46
N ARG A 162 13.49 12.70 9.25
CA ARG A 162 12.22 13.23 8.73
C ARG A 162 11.03 12.74 9.54
N SER A 163 10.97 11.44 9.87
CA SER A 163 9.85 10.89 10.65
C SER A 163 9.70 11.57 12.02
N LEU A 164 10.80 11.98 12.65
CA LEU A 164 10.76 12.72 13.89
C LEU A 164 10.24 14.16 13.74
N THR A 165 10.36 14.72 12.54
CA THR A 165 9.92 16.10 12.25
C THR A 165 8.45 16.12 11.81
N ASP A 166 7.98 15.10 11.11
CA ASP A 166 6.61 15.01 10.59
C ASP A 166 5.58 14.67 11.70
N GLU A 167 6.04 14.22 12.90
CA GLU A 167 5.18 13.92 14.07
C GLU A 167 4.95 15.13 15.01
N VAL A 168 5.54 16.29 14.73
CA VAL A 168 5.40 17.53 15.49
C VAL A 168 4.47 18.50 14.76
#